data_d1a7d0e8fbc546e900709291a1342f0d
#
_entry.id   d1a7d0e8fbc546e900709291a1342f0d
#
_cell.length_a   1.000
_cell.length_b   1.000
_cell.length_c   1.000
_cell.angle_alpha   90.00
_cell.angle_beta   90.00
_cell.angle_gamma   90.00
#
_symmetry.space_group_name_H-M   'P 1'
#
loop_
_entity.id
_entity.type
_entity.pdbx_description
1 polymer ?
#
loop_
_entity_poly.entity_id
_entity_poly.type
_entity_poly.pdbx_seq_one_letter_code
_entity_poly.pdbx_strand_id
1 'polypeptide(L)'
;MKILFICRHNACRSILAEAIAKRFLPDRFEVASAGSDPIGELHPYVESYLTDMGLNPDDFRSKSWEELTGYHPDIVISVCDQQHGEACPNWLADGVRVSWDINNPIGTSASKAEFDEQCHQTSASLKRRIDRLGKYYFENMTHEEVSQKLSQLHDM
;
A
#
# COMPACT_ATOMS: atom_id res chain seq x y z
N MET A 1 7.06 -7.01 12.99
CA MET A 1 7.44 -5.77 12.30
C MET A 1 6.20 -5.14 11.68
N LYS A 2 6.04 -3.84 11.86
CA LYS A 2 4.85 -3.11 11.43
C LYS A 2 5.10 -2.35 10.14
N ILE A 3 4.24 -2.56 9.15
CA ILE A 3 4.32 -1.91 7.84
C ILE A 3 3.09 -1.05 7.64
N LEU A 4 3.29 0.21 7.23
CA LEU A 4 2.21 1.11 6.87
C LEU A 4 2.32 1.47 5.39
N PHE A 5 1.27 1.16 4.63
CA PHE A 5 1.14 1.63 3.25
C PHE A 5 0.37 2.94 3.22
N ILE A 6 0.90 3.94 2.55
CA ILE A 6 0.25 5.25 2.45
C ILE A 6 0.05 5.67 1.00
N CYS A 7 -1.07 6.34 0.76
CA CYS A 7 -1.31 7.11 -0.43
C CYS A 7 -2.17 8.32 -0.02
N ARG A 8 -2.50 9.21 -0.97
CA ARG A 8 -3.22 10.43 -0.60
C ARG A 8 -4.60 10.15 -0.02
N HIS A 9 -5.42 9.41 -0.74
CA HIS A 9 -6.84 9.25 -0.40
C HIS A 9 -7.17 7.98 0.39
N ASN A 10 -6.26 7.04 0.48
CA ASN A 10 -6.50 5.74 1.11
C ASN A 10 -7.82 5.10 0.65
N ALA A 11 -8.05 5.12 -0.64
CA ALA A 11 -9.30 4.62 -1.23
C ALA A 11 -9.10 3.49 -2.24
N CYS A 12 -7.89 3.31 -2.76
CA CYS A 12 -7.57 2.27 -3.76
C CYS A 12 -6.20 1.63 -3.52
N ARG A 13 -5.11 2.30 -3.94
CA ARG A 13 -3.77 1.68 -3.99
C ARG A 13 -3.27 1.17 -2.64
N SER A 14 -3.34 1.99 -1.61
CA SER A 14 -2.89 1.58 -0.28
C SER A 14 -3.81 0.53 0.33
N ILE A 15 -5.10 0.55 0.01
CA ILE A 15 -6.04 -0.50 0.43
C ILE A 15 -5.70 -1.82 -0.25
N LEU A 16 -5.42 -1.82 -1.56
CA LEU A 16 -4.99 -3.01 -2.28
C LEU A 16 -3.69 -3.57 -1.71
N ALA A 17 -2.73 -2.70 -1.42
CA ALA A 17 -1.46 -3.10 -0.81
C ALA A 17 -1.67 -3.74 0.56
N GLU A 18 -2.50 -3.15 1.41
CA GLU A 18 -2.85 -3.71 2.71
C GLU A 18 -3.51 -5.08 2.56
N ALA A 19 -4.47 -5.21 1.66
CA ALA A 19 -5.20 -6.46 1.43
C ALA A 19 -4.26 -7.59 0.97
N ILE A 20 -3.39 -7.29 0.02
CA ILE A 20 -2.42 -8.26 -0.50
C ILE A 20 -1.41 -8.63 0.58
N ALA A 21 -0.91 -7.65 1.31
CA ALA A 21 0.06 -7.90 2.37
C ALA A 21 -0.52 -8.76 3.50
N LYS A 22 -1.75 -8.50 3.92
CA LYS A 22 -2.41 -9.32 4.94
C LYS A 22 -2.61 -10.76 4.50
N ARG A 23 -2.80 -10.97 3.20
CA ARG A 23 -3.04 -12.32 2.66
C ARG A 23 -1.75 -13.11 2.46
N PHE A 24 -0.67 -12.46 2.05
CA PHE A 24 0.53 -13.15 1.57
C PHE A 24 1.76 -12.97 2.46
N LEU A 25 1.81 -11.96 3.33
CA LEU A 25 2.95 -11.82 4.23
C LEU A 25 2.87 -12.78 5.41
N PRO A 26 4.02 -13.26 5.90
CA PRO A 26 4.08 -14.05 7.14
C PRO A 26 3.54 -13.28 8.34
N ASP A 27 3.11 -14.02 9.38
CA ASP A 27 2.50 -13.45 10.59
C ASP A 27 3.44 -12.52 11.38
N ARG A 28 4.75 -12.60 11.14
CA ARG A 28 5.71 -11.67 11.77
C ARG A 28 5.54 -10.23 11.32
N PHE A 29 4.79 -10.00 10.25
CA PHE A 29 4.46 -8.66 9.75
C PHE A 29 3.05 -8.27 10.15
N GLU A 30 2.90 -7.07 10.69
CA GLU A 30 1.62 -6.44 10.94
C GLU A 30 1.46 -5.30 9.92
N VAL A 31 0.30 -5.17 9.32
CA VAL A 31 0.09 -4.27 8.18
C VAL A 31 -1.12 -3.36 8.40
N ALA A 32 -0.97 -2.11 8.01
CA ALA A 32 -2.06 -1.14 7.98
C ALA A 32 -1.92 -0.23 6.77
N SER A 33 -2.93 0.56 6.48
CA SER A 33 -2.89 1.59 5.47
C SER A 33 -3.55 2.88 5.96
N ALA A 34 -3.16 4.01 5.38
CA ALA A 34 -3.71 5.31 5.72
C ALA A 34 -3.44 6.31 4.60
N GLY A 35 -4.02 7.50 4.70
CA GLY A 35 -3.79 8.58 3.76
C GLY A 35 -3.66 9.93 4.43
N SER A 36 -3.11 10.90 3.70
CA SER A 36 -2.99 12.29 4.17
C SER A 36 -4.30 13.06 4.01
N ASP A 37 -5.14 12.65 3.06
CA ASP A 37 -6.40 13.31 2.72
C ASP A 37 -7.43 12.21 2.39
N PRO A 38 -7.86 11.41 3.40
CA PRO A 38 -8.73 10.28 3.18
C PRO A 38 -10.12 10.73 2.74
N ILE A 39 -10.70 9.97 1.80
CA ILE A 39 -12.07 10.21 1.35
C ILE A 39 -13.08 9.78 2.41
N GLY A 40 -12.69 8.85 3.28
CA GLY A 40 -13.55 8.32 4.35
C GLY A 40 -14.30 7.07 3.98
N GLU A 41 -14.31 6.71 2.71
CA GLU A 41 -14.94 5.49 2.21
C GLU A 41 -14.12 4.91 1.05
N LEU A 42 -14.27 3.62 0.78
CA LEU A 42 -13.64 2.99 -0.36
C LEU A 42 -14.38 3.39 -1.63
N HIS A 43 -13.65 3.50 -2.74
CA HIS A 43 -14.29 3.67 -4.05
C HIS A 43 -15.15 2.44 -4.35
N PRO A 44 -16.38 2.60 -4.92
CA PRO A 44 -17.26 1.45 -5.18
C PRO A 44 -16.62 0.34 -6.03
N TYR A 45 -15.78 0.70 -7.00
CA TYR A 45 -15.06 -0.29 -7.80
C TYR A 45 -14.04 -1.08 -6.98
N VAL A 46 -13.43 -0.45 -5.98
CA VAL A 46 -12.50 -1.12 -5.07
C VAL A 46 -13.23 -2.11 -4.19
N GLU A 47 -14.39 -1.72 -3.66
CA GLU A 47 -15.23 -2.63 -2.86
C GLU A 47 -15.61 -3.88 -3.68
N SER A 48 -16.04 -3.67 -4.93
CA SER A 48 -16.38 -4.76 -5.84
C SER A 48 -15.17 -5.65 -6.12
N TYR A 49 -14.02 -5.07 -6.37
CA TYR A 49 -12.79 -5.80 -6.63
C TYR A 49 -12.35 -6.65 -5.43
N LEU A 50 -12.42 -6.10 -4.22
CA LEU A 50 -12.11 -6.84 -3.00
C LEU A 50 -13.04 -8.02 -2.82
N THR A 51 -14.34 -7.83 -3.07
CA THR A 51 -15.33 -8.91 -3.02
C THR A 51 -15.00 -10.02 -4.02
N ASP A 52 -14.62 -9.65 -5.23
CA ASP A 52 -14.22 -10.61 -6.27
C ASP A 52 -12.95 -11.38 -5.89
N MET A 53 -12.08 -10.78 -5.06
CA MET A 53 -10.90 -11.44 -4.52
C MET A 53 -11.23 -12.39 -3.35
N GLY A 54 -12.47 -12.45 -2.92
CA GLY A 54 -12.89 -13.25 -1.76
C GLY A 54 -12.66 -12.56 -0.42
N LEU A 55 -12.49 -11.22 -0.43
CA LEU A 55 -12.29 -10.43 0.77
C LEU A 55 -13.55 -9.64 1.12
N ASN A 56 -13.72 -9.34 2.41
CA ASN A 56 -14.83 -8.49 2.86
C ASN A 56 -14.37 -7.03 2.84
N PRO A 57 -14.99 -6.16 2.01
CA PRO A 57 -14.63 -4.74 1.97
C PRO A 57 -14.77 -4.03 3.33
N ASP A 58 -15.63 -4.52 4.21
CA ASP A 58 -15.83 -3.94 5.54
C ASP A 58 -14.63 -4.12 6.47
N ASP A 59 -13.69 -5.00 6.12
CA ASP A 59 -12.44 -5.18 6.84
C ASP A 59 -11.42 -4.09 6.54
N PHE A 60 -11.71 -3.21 5.58
CA PHE A 60 -10.82 -2.14 5.14
C PHE A 60 -11.54 -0.81 5.24
N ARG A 61 -10.82 0.21 5.69
CA ARG A 61 -11.41 1.53 5.92
C ARG A 61 -10.46 2.61 5.43
N SER A 62 -11.01 3.56 4.68
CA SER A 62 -10.28 4.77 4.31
C SER A 62 -10.13 5.64 5.56
N LYS A 63 -8.90 5.94 5.96
CA LYS A 63 -8.63 6.65 7.21
C LYS A 63 -7.39 7.53 7.10
N SER A 64 -7.36 8.55 7.95
CA SER A 64 -6.20 9.42 8.07
C SER A 64 -5.06 8.73 8.80
N TRP A 65 -3.84 9.02 8.39
CA TRP A 65 -2.65 8.59 9.13
C TRP A 65 -2.63 9.13 10.57
N GLU A 66 -3.32 10.24 10.83
CA GLU A 66 -3.43 10.79 12.19
C GLU A 66 -4.11 9.82 13.16
N GLU A 67 -4.98 8.95 12.66
CA GLU A 67 -5.62 7.91 13.47
C GLU A 67 -4.61 6.82 13.89
N LEU A 68 -3.45 6.77 13.25
CA LEU A 68 -2.43 5.76 13.49
C LEU A 68 -1.20 6.30 14.24
N THR A 69 -1.34 7.41 14.97
CA THR A 69 -0.22 8.00 15.72
C THR A 69 0.37 7.03 16.75
N GLY A 70 -0.45 6.14 17.32
CA GLY A 70 0.00 5.10 18.24
C GLY A 70 0.48 3.81 17.57
N TYR A 71 0.43 3.73 16.25
CA TYR A 71 0.80 2.51 15.53
C TYR A 71 2.31 2.28 15.50
N HIS A 72 3.11 3.34 15.40
CA HIS A 72 4.59 3.29 15.34
C HIS A 72 5.11 2.31 14.29
N PRO A 73 4.86 2.57 12.99
CA PRO A 73 5.34 1.64 11.96
C PRO A 73 6.86 1.58 11.89
N ASP A 74 7.39 0.40 11.63
CA ASP A 74 8.82 0.19 11.37
C ASP A 74 9.17 0.57 9.93
N ILE A 75 8.24 0.38 9.02
CA ILE A 75 8.41 0.66 7.59
C ILE A 75 7.17 1.41 7.09
N VAL A 76 7.40 2.51 6.39
CA VAL A 76 6.35 3.25 5.69
C VAL A 76 6.61 3.16 4.20
N ILE A 77 5.64 2.62 3.46
CA ILE A 77 5.73 2.45 2.00
C ILE A 77 4.67 3.32 1.34
N SER A 78 5.14 4.31 0.59
CA SER A 78 4.28 5.19 -0.18
C SER A 78 3.99 4.56 -1.53
N VAL A 79 2.70 4.42 -1.88
CA VAL A 79 2.27 3.84 -3.16
C VAL A 79 1.61 4.87 -4.07
N CYS A 80 2.02 6.13 -3.93
CA CYS A 80 1.60 7.21 -4.81
C CYS A 80 2.38 7.18 -6.13
N ASP A 81 1.83 7.82 -7.15
CA ASP A 81 2.47 7.92 -8.46
C ASP A 81 3.22 9.25 -8.58
N GLN A 82 4.44 9.27 -8.05
CA GLN A 82 5.30 10.47 -8.10
C GLN A 82 5.78 10.79 -9.51
N GLN A 83 5.90 9.78 -10.38
CA GLN A 83 6.36 9.97 -11.75
C GLN A 83 5.37 10.81 -12.58
N HIS A 84 4.08 10.78 -12.22
CA HIS A 84 3.04 11.56 -12.85
C HIS A 84 2.65 12.79 -12.04
N GLY A 85 3.54 13.27 -11.17
CA GLY A 85 3.36 14.51 -10.43
C GLY A 85 2.45 14.44 -9.21
N GLU A 86 2.04 13.25 -8.79
CA GLU A 86 1.25 13.10 -7.57
C GLU A 86 2.10 13.40 -6.34
N ALA A 87 1.62 14.31 -5.49
CA ALA A 87 2.30 14.63 -4.25
C ALA A 87 2.18 13.46 -3.27
N CYS A 88 3.33 13.01 -2.79
CA CYS A 88 3.38 11.90 -1.84
C CYS A 88 3.42 12.43 -0.40
N PRO A 89 2.59 11.89 0.50
CA PRO A 89 2.62 12.33 1.91
C PRO A 89 4.00 12.11 2.52
N ASN A 90 4.42 13.08 3.35
CA ASN A 90 5.72 13.06 4.01
C ASN A 90 5.64 12.68 5.48
N TRP A 91 4.59 11.97 5.88
CA TRP A 91 4.48 11.52 7.26
C TRP A 91 5.57 10.50 7.57
N LEU A 92 6.28 10.74 8.65
CA LEU A 92 7.36 9.87 9.08
C LEU A 92 7.30 9.70 10.59
N ALA A 93 7.10 8.47 11.03
CA ALA A 93 7.45 8.06 12.38
C ALA A 93 8.94 7.71 12.41
N ASP A 94 9.37 6.94 13.40
CA ASP A 94 10.78 6.57 13.57
C ASP A 94 11.26 5.49 12.58
N GLY A 95 10.40 5.06 11.67
CA GLY A 95 10.66 3.96 10.77
C GLY A 95 11.35 4.34 9.46
N VAL A 96 11.70 3.32 8.71
CA VAL A 96 12.23 3.45 7.35
C VAL A 96 11.12 3.85 6.41
N ARG A 97 11.40 4.79 5.51
CA ARG A 97 10.44 5.25 4.52
C ARG A 97 10.95 5.00 3.11
N VAL A 98 10.11 4.34 2.29
CA VAL A 98 10.41 4.12 0.87
C VAL A 98 9.20 4.47 0.02
N SER A 99 9.41 4.62 -1.28
CA SER A 99 8.38 4.95 -2.24
C SER A 99 8.36 3.92 -3.36
N TRP A 100 7.17 3.36 -3.61
CA TRP A 100 6.90 2.54 -4.80
C TRP A 100 5.91 3.31 -5.66
N ASP A 101 6.32 3.71 -6.84
CA ASP A 101 5.44 4.47 -7.74
C ASP A 101 4.42 3.53 -8.39
N ILE A 102 3.16 3.67 -7.98
CA ILE A 102 2.05 2.83 -8.45
C ILE A 102 1.01 3.72 -9.14
N ASN A 103 0.68 3.40 -10.38
CA ASN A 103 -0.35 4.12 -11.12
C ASN A 103 -1.71 4.02 -10.41
N ASN A 104 -2.47 5.10 -10.45
CA ASN A 104 -3.79 5.13 -9.81
C ASN A 104 -4.85 4.57 -10.78
N PRO A 105 -5.41 3.37 -10.54
CA PRO A 105 -6.43 2.80 -11.42
C PRO A 105 -7.68 3.68 -11.54
N ILE A 106 -8.05 4.40 -10.47
CA ILE A 106 -9.22 5.29 -10.48
C ILE A 106 -9.03 6.41 -11.49
N GLY A 107 -7.84 7.02 -11.51
CA GLY A 107 -7.57 8.19 -12.35
C GLY A 107 -7.39 7.89 -13.84
N THR A 108 -7.16 6.63 -14.20
CA THR A 108 -6.81 6.23 -15.57
C THR A 108 -7.87 5.38 -16.24
N SER A 109 -8.95 5.04 -15.55
CA SER A 109 -9.98 4.12 -16.06
C SER A 109 -11.22 4.88 -16.48
N ALA A 110 -11.75 4.58 -17.68
CA ALA A 110 -12.97 5.18 -18.21
C ALA A 110 -14.21 4.32 -17.90
N SER A 111 -14.02 3.06 -17.49
CA SER A 111 -15.11 2.13 -17.19
C SER A 111 -14.70 1.17 -16.07
N LYS A 112 -15.69 0.46 -15.52
CA LYS A 112 -15.42 -0.56 -14.51
C LYS A 112 -14.54 -1.68 -15.08
N ALA A 113 -14.74 -2.08 -16.33
CA ALA A 113 -13.94 -3.12 -16.95
C ALA A 113 -12.46 -2.71 -17.06
N GLU A 114 -12.18 -1.49 -17.47
CA GLU A 114 -10.83 -0.95 -17.52
C GLU A 114 -10.23 -0.85 -16.11
N PHE A 115 -11.03 -0.41 -15.13
CA PHE A 115 -10.61 -0.34 -13.74
C PHE A 115 -10.20 -1.71 -13.22
N ASP A 116 -11.02 -2.73 -13.44
CA ASP A 116 -10.74 -4.09 -13.00
C ASP A 116 -9.43 -4.61 -13.62
N GLU A 117 -9.21 -4.37 -14.91
CA GLU A 117 -7.98 -4.76 -15.59
C GLU A 117 -6.76 -4.06 -14.99
N GLN A 118 -6.86 -2.76 -14.75
CA GLN A 118 -5.77 -2.00 -14.14
C GLN A 118 -5.53 -2.42 -12.69
N CYS A 119 -6.59 -2.77 -11.94
CA CYS A 119 -6.45 -3.33 -10.61
C CYS A 119 -5.74 -4.68 -10.63
N HIS A 120 -6.00 -5.52 -11.62
CA HIS A 120 -5.28 -6.79 -11.77
C HIS A 120 -3.79 -6.54 -12.01
N GLN A 121 -3.44 -5.59 -12.86
CA GLN A 121 -2.05 -5.23 -13.13
C GLN A 121 -1.38 -4.64 -11.88
N THR A 122 -2.06 -3.74 -11.19
CA THR A 122 -1.57 -3.12 -9.96
C THR A 122 -1.39 -4.18 -8.87
N SER A 123 -2.37 -5.06 -8.70
CA SER A 123 -2.31 -6.14 -7.70
C SER A 123 -1.17 -7.11 -7.99
N ALA A 124 -0.95 -7.47 -9.26
CA ALA A 124 0.16 -8.32 -9.64
C ALA A 124 1.51 -7.68 -9.35
N SER A 125 1.63 -6.38 -9.64
CA SER A 125 2.83 -5.61 -9.36
C SER A 125 3.10 -5.52 -7.86
N LEU A 126 2.08 -5.20 -7.07
CA LEU A 126 2.19 -5.15 -5.61
C LEU A 126 2.53 -6.52 -5.05
N LYS A 127 1.90 -7.58 -5.54
CA LYS A 127 2.13 -8.94 -5.05
C LYS A 127 3.59 -9.35 -5.28
N ARG A 128 4.17 -9.05 -6.43
CA ARG A 128 5.59 -9.37 -6.69
C ARG A 128 6.50 -8.72 -5.66
N ARG A 129 6.27 -7.43 -5.36
CA ARG A 129 7.06 -6.69 -4.39
C ARG A 129 6.86 -7.23 -2.97
N ILE A 130 5.61 -7.47 -2.60
CA ILE A 130 5.25 -7.95 -1.26
C ILE A 130 5.77 -9.36 -1.01
N ASP A 131 5.69 -10.26 -2.00
CA ASP A 131 6.26 -11.59 -1.89
C ASP A 131 7.78 -11.53 -1.66
N ARG A 132 8.48 -10.64 -2.34
CA ARG A 132 9.91 -10.47 -2.14
C ARG A 132 10.21 -9.89 -0.76
N LEU A 133 9.46 -8.88 -0.36
CA LEU A 133 9.60 -8.25 0.95
C LEU A 133 9.42 -9.28 2.07
N GLY A 134 8.47 -10.18 1.92
CA GLY A 134 8.18 -11.21 2.93
C GLY A 134 9.31 -12.20 3.15
N LYS A 135 10.29 -12.25 2.25
CA LYS A 135 11.47 -13.12 2.39
C LYS A 135 12.62 -12.48 3.15
N TYR A 136 12.53 -11.17 3.42
CA TYR A 136 13.58 -10.48 4.14
C TYR A 136 13.39 -10.60 5.65
N TYR A 137 14.50 -10.65 6.37
CA TYR A 137 14.56 -10.65 7.83
C TYR A 137 15.26 -9.36 8.26
N PHE A 138 14.47 -8.34 8.58
CA PHE A 138 14.96 -6.98 8.82
C PHE A 138 15.54 -6.76 10.20
N GLU A 139 15.35 -7.70 11.13
CA GLU A 139 15.70 -7.55 12.54
C GLU A 139 17.20 -7.27 12.76
N ASN A 140 18.04 -7.80 11.87
CA ASN A 140 19.50 -7.65 11.94
C ASN A 140 20.03 -6.60 10.96
N MET A 141 19.16 -5.81 10.35
CA MET A 141 19.53 -4.80 9.35
C MET A 141 19.47 -3.40 9.95
N THR A 142 20.36 -2.53 9.50
CA THR A 142 20.28 -1.09 9.79
C THR A 142 19.13 -0.49 8.99
N HIS A 143 18.67 0.72 9.38
CA HIS A 143 17.64 1.43 8.60
C HIS A 143 18.07 1.66 7.16
N GLU A 144 19.35 1.94 6.94
CA GLU A 144 19.90 2.13 5.59
C GLU A 144 19.82 0.85 4.78
N GLU A 145 20.18 -0.28 5.35
CA GLU A 145 20.09 -1.58 4.67
C GLU A 145 18.64 -1.94 4.32
N VAL A 146 17.72 -1.73 5.24
CA VAL A 146 16.27 -1.96 5.00
C VAL A 146 15.79 -1.05 3.87
N SER A 147 16.13 0.23 3.91
CA SER A 147 15.77 1.19 2.87
C SER A 147 16.29 0.78 1.50
N GLN A 148 17.54 0.33 1.40
CA GLN A 148 18.13 -0.14 0.16
C GLN A 148 17.42 -1.36 -0.38
N LYS A 149 17.13 -2.35 0.48
CA LYS A 149 16.42 -3.56 0.07
C LYS A 149 15.03 -3.25 -0.48
N LEU A 150 14.28 -2.41 0.21
CA LEU A 150 12.92 -2.05 -0.20
C LEU A 150 12.91 -1.18 -1.45
N SER A 151 13.89 -0.29 -1.60
CA SER A 151 14.00 0.55 -2.80
C SER A 151 14.31 -0.26 -4.05
N GLN A 152 15.03 -1.38 -3.91
CA GLN A 152 15.29 -2.29 -5.03
C GLN A 152 14.01 -2.92 -5.59
N LEU A 153 12.94 -2.93 -4.83
CA LEU A 153 11.65 -3.47 -5.25
C LEU A 153 10.81 -2.48 -6.07
N HIS A 154 11.24 -1.22 -6.15
CA HIS A 154 10.50 -0.16 -6.83
C HIS A 154 10.15 -0.51 -8.28
N ASP A 155 11.06 -1.14 -9.00
CA ASP A 155 10.92 -1.44 -10.43
C ASP A 155 10.39 -2.86 -10.73
N MET A 156 9.90 -3.56 -9.75
CA MET A 156 9.41 -4.92 -9.96
C MET A 156 8.01 -4.99 -10.60
#